data_affd7d58b9b0eb8facf500301c53a091
#
_entry.id   affd7d58b9b0eb8facf500301c53a091
#
_cell.length_a   1.000
_cell.length_b   1.000
_cell.length_c   1.000
_cell.angle_alpha   90.00
_cell.angle_beta   90.00
_cell.angle_gamma   90.00
#
_symmetry.space_group_name_H-M   'P 1'
#
loop_
_entity.id
_entity.type
_entity.pdbx_description
1 polymer ?
#
loop_
_entity_poly.entity_id
_entity_poly.type
_entity_poly.pdbx_seq_one_letter_code
_entity_poly.pdbx_strand_id
1 'polypeptide(L)'
;DITTKWLDLMALKSSVIAKQEETNALNELYESIFEEWRLGGKTSLDTDQAYQNFLNSEVELVTSTTDILIAKFDLLAEIGTLRNKLQLR
;
A
#
# COMPACT_ATOMS: atom_id res chain seq x y z
N ASP A 1 -13.81 19.70 -0.39
CA ASP A 1 -15.12 19.17 -0.79
C ASP A 1 -15.18 17.68 -0.48
N ILE A 2 -16.30 17.22 0.08
CA ILE A 2 -16.52 15.83 0.47
C ILE A 2 -16.45 14.90 -0.75
N THR A 3 -17.04 15.31 -1.87
CA THR A 3 -17.03 14.52 -3.09
C THR A 3 -15.61 14.30 -3.60
N THR A 4 -14.80 15.34 -3.62
CA THR A 4 -13.39 15.25 -4.03
C THR A 4 -12.60 14.33 -3.11
N LYS A 5 -12.80 14.47 -1.80
CA LYS A 5 -12.10 13.62 -0.83
C LYS A 5 -12.53 12.16 -0.93
N TRP A 6 -13.79 11.91 -1.24
CA TRP A 6 -14.29 10.56 -1.48
C TRP A 6 -13.63 9.92 -2.70
N LEU A 7 -13.52 10.68 -3.80
CA LEU A 7 -12.86 10.19 -5.02
C LEU A 7 -11.39 9.94 -4.79
N ASP A 8 -10.72 10.80 -4.03
CA ASP A 8 -9.31 10.61 -3.66
C ASP A 8 -9.12 9.34 -2.84
N LEU A 9 -10.02 9.07 -1.90
CA LEU A 9 -9.98 7.87 -1.09
C LEU A 9 -10.16 6.62 -1.95
N MET A 10 -11.07 6.63 -2.90
CA MET A 10 -11.29 5.52 -3.83
C MET A 10 -10.03 5.25 -4.67
N ALA A 11 -9.39 6.31 -5.16
CA ALA A 11 -8.16 6.19 -5.93
C ALA A 11 -7.02 5.58 -5.09
N LEU A 12 -6.89 6.01 -3.83
CA LEU A 12 -5.90 5.47 -2.91
C LEU A 12 -6.14 3.99 -2.61
N LYS A 13 -7.40 3.58 -2.44
CA LYS A 13 -7.74 2.17 -2.24
C LYS A 13 -7.33 1.31 -3.43
N SER A 14 -7.59 1.77 -4.64
CA SER A 14 -7.19 1.05 -5.86
C SER A 14 -5.68 0.91 -5.94
N SER A 15 -4.94 1.98 -5.59
CA SER A 15 -3.49 1.97 -5.56
C SER A 15 -2.94 0.96 -4.55
N VAL A 16 -3.55 0.88 -3.36
CA VAL A 16 -3.11 -0.08 -2.33
C VAL A 16 -3.35 -1.51 -2.78
N ILE A 17 -4.48 -1.80 -3.42
CA ILE A 17 -4.77 -3.14 -3.94
C ILE A 17 -3.71 -3.53 -4.97
N ALA A 18 -3.36 -2.63 -5.90
CA ALA A 18 -2.34 -2.88 -6.90
C ALA A 18 -0.96 -3.13 -6.26
N LYS A 19 -0.60 -2.34 -5.24
CA LYS A 19 0.66 -2.51 -4.52
C LYS A 19 0.70 -3.81 -3.72
N GLN A 20 -0.43 -4.22 -3.17
CA GLN A 20 -0.52 -5.49 -2.47
C GLN A 20 -0.31 -6.67 -3.40
N GLU A 21 -0.88 -6.63 -4.60
CA GLU A 21 -0.67 -7.66 -5.62
C GLU A 21 0.79 -7.68 -6.07
N GLU A 22 1.40 -6.52 -6.26
CA GLU A 22 2.82 -6.40 -6.61
C GLU A 22 3.70 -7.00 -5.50
N THR A 23 3.41 -6.69 -4.23
CA THR A 23 4.16 -7.22 -3.10
C THR A 23 4.05 -8.74 -3.02
N ASN A 24 2.86 -9.27 -3.26
CA ASN A 24 2.66 -10.73 -3.27
C ASN A 24 3.44 -11.40 -4.41
N ALA A 25 3.45 -10.78 -5.60
CA ALA A 25 4.21 -11.29 -6.73
C ALA A 25 5.72 -11.27 -6.45
N LEU A 26 6.21 -10.20 -5.82
CA LEU A 26 7.62 -10.10 -5.44
C LEU A 26 8.00 -11.11 -4.36
N ASN A 27 7.11 -11.40 -3.44
CA ASN A 27 7.32 -12.44 -2.43
C ASN A 27 7.44 -13.82 -3.09
N GLU A 28 6.57 -14.13 -4.03
CA GLU A 28 6.62 -15.40 -4.76
C GLU A 28 7.92 -15.51 -5.57
N LEU A 29 8.34 -14.42 -6.20
CA LEU A 29 9.59 -14.35 -6.94
C LEU A 29 10.79 -14.58 -6.00
N TYR A 30 10.79 -13.93 -4.84
CA TYR A 30 11.84 -14.11 -3.83
C TYR A 30 11.92 -15.57 -3.39
N GLU A 31 10.78 -16.20 -3.11
CA GLU A 31 10.75 -17.61 -2.69
C GLU A 31 11.29 -18.52 -3.77
N SER A 32 10.96 -18.29 -5.05
CA SER A 32 11.47 -19.05 -6.17
C SER A 32 12.99 -18.90 -6.30
N ILE A 33 13.50 -17.67 -6.19
CA ILE A 33 14.94 -17.41 -6.28
C ILE A 33 15.68 -18.03 -5.09
N PHE A 34 15.08 -17.98 -3.90
CA PHE A 34 15.65 -18.59 -2.71
C PHE A 34 15.78 -20.10 -2.88
N GLU A 35 14.75 -20.76 -3.41
CA GLU A 35 14.80 -22.21 -3.70
C GLU A 35 15.87 -22.54 -4.73
N GLU A 36 15.99 -21.74 -5.81
CA GLU A 36 17.02 -21.93 -6.82
C GLU A 36 18.42 -21.73 -6.23
N TRP A 37 18.60 -20.75 -5.34
CA TRP A 37 19.86 -20.52 -4.64
C TRP A 37 20.21 -21.72 -3.76
N ARG A 38 19.24 -22.24 -3.03
CA ARG A 38 19.44 -23.41 -2.18
C ARG A 38 19.88 -24.61 -2.96
N LEU A 39 19.40 -24.74 -4.21
CA LEU A 39 19.75 -25.82 -5.12
C LEU A 39 21.02 -25.53 -5.95
N GLY A 40 21.62 -24.35 -5.76
CA GLY A 40 22.85 -23.96 -6.45
C GLY A 40 22.67 -23.29 -7.80
N GLY A 41 21.42 -22.99 -8.20
CA GLY A 41 21.12 -22.36 -9.49
C GLY A 41 21.19 -20.85 -9.53
N LYS A 42 21.27 -20.19 -8.35
CA LYS A 42 21.36 -18.73 -8.21
C LYS A 42 22.43 -18.35 -7.22
N THR A 43 22.91 -17.10 -7.30
CA THR A 43 23.92 -16.59 -6.36
C THR A 43 23.23 -15.96 -5.14
N SER A 44 23.99 -15.76 -4.05
CA SER A 44 23.49 -15.04 -2.89
C SER A 44 23.14 -13.60 -3.22
N LEU A 45 23.82 -12.97 -4.18
CA LEU A 45 23.51 -11.63 -4.65
C LEU A 45 22.12 -11.57 -5.28
N ASP A 46 21.75 -12.55 -6.09
CA ASP A 46 20.42 -12.62 -6.69
C ASP A 46 19.33 -12.72 -5.63
N THR A 47 19.57 -13.53 -4.59
CA THR A 47 18.63 -13.69 -3.47
C THR A 47 18.50 -12.38 -2.68
N ASP A 48 19.61 -11.73 -2.39
CA ASP A 48 19.62 -10.47 -1.64
C ASP A 48 18.88 -9.38 -2.43
N GLN A 49 19.08 -9.31 -3.73
CA GLN A 49 18.42 -8.33 -4.59
C GLN A 49 16.90 -8.56 -4.63
N ALA A 50 16.47 -9.81 -4.76
CA ALA A 50 15.04 -10.14 -4.74
C ALA A 50 14.41 -9.80 -3.39
N TYR A 51 15.12 -10.07 -2.30
CA TYR A 51 14.65 -9.74 -0.96
C TYR A 51 14.52 -8.22 -0.77
N GLN A 52 15.52 -7.46 -1.26
CA GLN A 52 15.50 -6.01 -1.19
C GLN A 52 14.31 -5.42 -1.96
N ASN A 53 14.04 -5.95 -3.15
CA ASN A 53 12.89 -5.53 -3.95
C ASN A 53 11.57 -5.79 -3.22
N PHE A 54 11.46 -6.95 -2.59
CA PHE A 54 10.28 -7.30 -1.79
C PHE A 54 10.11 -6.36 -0.60
N LEU A 55 11.19 -6.07 0.13
CA LEU A 55 11.14 -5.14 1.27
C LEU A 55 10.74 -3.74 0.85
N ASN A 56 11.28 -3.25 -0.27
CA ASN A 56 10.93 -1.94 -0.80
C ASN A 56 9.45 -1.86 -1.14
N SER A 57 8.90 -2.92 -1.73
CA SER A 57 7.49 -3.00 -2.04
C SER A 57 6.62 -3.01 -0.77
N GLU A 58 7.04 -3.70 0.27
CA GLU A 58 6.34 -3.69 1.57
C GLU A 58 6.31 -2.30 2.19
N VAL A 59 7.43 -1.57 2.12
CA VAL A 59 7.50 -0.19 2.63
C VAL A 59 6.53 0.70 1.85
N GLU A 60 6.48 0.58 0.55
CA GLU A 60 5.53 1.33 -0.28
C GLU A 60 4.09 0.99 0.07
N LEU A 61 3.80 -0.27 0.32
CA LEU A 61 2.47 -0.72 0.72
C LEU A 61 2.05 -0.10 2.05
N VAL A 62 2.94 -0.11 3.04
CA VAL A 62 2.69 0.51 4.36
C VAL A 62 2.45 2.01 4.20
N THR A 63 3.26 2.69 3.41
CA THR A 63 3.11 4.12 3.15
C THR A 63 1.76 4.42 2.52
N SER A 64 1.35 3.64 1.52
CA SER A 64 0.05 3.81 0.86
C SER A 64 -1.12 3.54 1.81
N THR A 65 -0.99 2.54 2.68
CA THR A 65 -2.01 2.25 3.70
C THR A 65 -2.15 3.40 4.69
N THR A 66 -1.02 4.00 5.09
CA THR A 66 -1.02 5.17 5.97
C THR A 66 -1.71 6.35 5.28
N ASP A 67 -1.45 6.58 4.00
CA ASP A 67 -2.10 7.64 3.22
C ASP A 67 -3.61 7.46 3.19
N ILE A 68 -4.09 6.23 3.07
CA ILE A 68 -5.53 5.93 3.14
C ILE A 68 -6.11 6.29 4.51
N LEU A 69 -5.40 5.96 5.58
CA LEU A 69 -5.85 6.30 6.93
C LEU A 69 -5.97 7.81 7.11
N ILE A 70 -4.98 8.56 6.63
CA ILE A 70 -5.00 10.03 6.69
C ILE A 70 -6.18 10.56 5.89
N ALA A 71 -6.42 10.05 4.70
CA ALA A 71 -7.53 10.46 3.85
C ALA A 71 -8.89 10.16 4.51
N LYS A 72 -9.01 9.02 5.20
CA LYS A 72 -10.22 8.66 5.94
C LYS A 72 -10.48 9.64 7.08
N PHE A 73 -9.44 9.98 7.85
CA PHE A 73 -9.58 10.94 8.95
C PHE A 73 -9.96 12.33 8.43
N ASP A 74 -9.37 12.77 7.33
CA ASP A 74 -9.71 14.05 6.71
C ASP A 74 -11.16 14.08 6.28
N LEU A 75 -11.64 13.00 5.66
CA LEU A 75 -13.03 12.89 5.23
C LEU A 75 -13.99 12.91 6.43
N LEU A 76 -13.67 12.16 7.48
CA LEU A 76 -14.48 12.13 8.71
C LEU A 76 -14.51 13.51 9.39
N ALA A 77 -13.38 14.21 9.42
CA ALA A 77 -13.32 15.55 9.99
C ALA A 77 -14.19 16.52 9.20
N GLU A 78 -14.19 16.43 7.88
CA GLU A 78 -15.02 17.27 7.02
C GLU A 78 -16.51 16.98 7.20
N ILE A 79 -16.89 15.72 7.33
CA ILE A 79 -18.27 15.31 7.61
C ILE A 79 -18.70 15.84 8.99
N GLY A 80 -17.82 15.72 10.00
CA GLY A 80 -18.10 16.24 11.33
C GLY A 80 -18.33 17.75 11.35
N THR A 81 -17.51 18.49 10.61
CA THR A 81 -17.65 19.94 10.47
C THR A 81 -18.99 20.30 9.82
N LEU A 82 -19.37 19.57 8.77
CA LEU A 82 -20.64 19.79 8.08
C LEU A 82 -21.82 19.53 9.02
N ARG A 83 -21.78 18.45 9.78
CA ARG A 83 -22.82 18.12 10.76
C ARG A 83 -22.96 19.20 11.83
N ASN A 84 -21.83 19.70 12.33
CA ASN A 84 -21.84 20.76 13.32
C ASN A 84 -22.48 22.03 12.78
N LYS A 85 -22.20 22.40 11.55
CA LYS A 85 -22.83 23.53 10.90
C LYS A 85 -24.34 23.37 10.78
N LEU A 86 -24.78 22.17 10.44
CA LEU A 86 -26.20 21.87 10.31
C LEU A 86 -26.93 21.88 11.67
N GLN A 87 -26.26 21.39 12.72
CA GLN A 87 -26.83 21.34 14.07
C GLN A 87 -26.90 22.69 14.74
N LEU A 88 -25.99 23.60 14.41
CA LEU A 88 -25.95 24.95 14.99
C LEU A 88 -26.99 25.90 14.38
N ARG A 89 -27.66 25.49 13.35
CA ARG A 89 -28.77 26.25 12.78
C ARG A 89 -30.07 25.92 13.47
#